data_f4f0793075185ef9fcdfd30d2d61d637
#
_entry.id   f4f0793075185ef9fcdfd30d2d61d637
#
_cell.length_a   1.000
_cell.length_b   1.000
_cell.length_c   1.000
_cell.angle_alpha   90.00
_cell.angle_beta   90.00
_cell.angle_gamma   90.00
#
_symmetry.space_group_name_H-M   'P 1'
#
loop_
_entity.id
_entity.type
_entity.pdbx_description
1 polymer ?
#
loop_
_entity_poly.entity_id
_entity_poly.type
_entity_poly.pdbx_seq_one_letter_code
_entity_poly.pdbx_strand_id
1 'polypeptide(L)'
;MSNIDRRNFLKMTAGLAAGVAAGDVLAQGKKAGAAPTLNLKPEKGAKLRVLRWKRFVAGDEDAWMANTKKFTEKTGVDVRVDNEGWEDVRPKAAVAANVGSGPDLIYGWFDDPHQYPDKLIDLSDIGNYLGAKYGGWFPVAEIYGKRAGKWIGIPLGAAGATFVHRISHVQAAGFKEFPKDLKGFLELCKAMKAKNTPAGFALGNAVGDGNSWVHWLVWAHGGKMVDERNNVVINSPETIKALEYAKELYATFVPGTLSWLDPNNNKAFVDGQVSITNNGISVYYSVKTSTDAKVKEMLADIGHANYPIGATGKPTELHLFTQAFAFKYSKFPNAAKAYIAFMMEKEQYEPWQQAAIGYITHPLKAYDSNPIWTVDPKHTPYRDCVRNMTAHSHAGTLGYASAAAMADFIMVNMVAEAASGSKTPKEAAERAEKRAQRYYKV
;
A
#
# COMPACT_ATOMS: atom_id res chain seq x y z
N MET A 1 -35.20 -22.61 45.26
CA MET A 1 -35.28 -23.99 45.73
C MET A 1 -35.07 -24.87 44.51
N SER A 2 -33.97 -25.52 44.30
CA SER A 2 -33.26 -26.54 44.95
C SER A 2 -31.79 -26.58 44.46
N ASN A 3 -30.88 -26.87 45.38
CA ASN A 3 -29.47 -27.10 45.21
C ASN A 3 -29.18 -28.22 44.20
N ILE A 4 -28.39 -27.96 43.18
CA ILE A 4 -27.71 -29.01 42.41
C ILE A 4 -26.29 -29.12 42.97
N ASP A 5 -26.09 -30.26 43.59
CA ASP A 5 -24.93 -30.68 44.38
C ASP A 5 -23.67 -30.78 43.49
N ARG A 6 -22.61 -30.06 43.87
CA ARG A 6 -21.27 -30.08 43.25
C ARG A 6 -20.56 -31.45 43.23
N ARG A 7 -21.14 -32.47 43.86
CA ARG A 7 -20.58 -33.84 43.95
C ARG A 7 -20.90 -34.73 42.76
N ASN A 8 -21.84 -34.36 41.89
CA ASN A 8 -22.21 -35.18 40.73
C ASN A 8 -21.48 -34.82 39.45
N PHE A 9 -20.69 -33.72 39.42
CA PHE A 9 -19.88 -33.37 38.28
C PHE A 9 -18.52 -34.10 38.19
N LEU A 10 -18.09 -34.74 39.29
CA LEU A 10 -16.81 -35.44 39.39
C LEU A 10 -16.90 -36.96 39.20
N LYS A 11 -18.07 -37.51 38.83
CA LYS A 11 -18.25 -38.96 38.61
C LYS A 11 -18.50 -39.36 37.14
N MET A 12 -18.42 -38.44 36.19
CA MET A 12 -18.60 -38.74 34.77
C MET A 12 -17.31 -38.72 33.93
N THR A 13 -16.14 -38.65 34.57
CA THR A 13 -14.84 -38.67 33.86
C THR A 13 -13.93 -39.85 34.25
N ALA A 14 -14.51 -40.95 34.75
CA ALA A 14 -13.76 -42.15 35.04
C ALA A 14 -14.45 -43.38 34.40
N GLY A 15 -14.22 -43.61 33.14
CA GLY A 15 -14.74 -44.79 32.47
C GLY A 15 -14.61 -44.82 30.97
N LEU A 16 -13.40 -44.69 30.44
CA LEU A 16 -13.02 -45.19 29.09
C LEU A 16 -11.48 -45.13 28.95
N ALA A 17 -10.83 -45.97 29.71
CA ALA A 17 -9.43 -46.32 29.51
C ALA A 17 -9.39 -47.82 29.18
N ALA A 18 -9.49 -48.13 27.91
CA ALA A 18 -9.08 -49.43 27.36
C ALA A 18 -8.73 -49.26 25.89
N GLY A 19 -7.44 -49.36 25.59
CA GLY A 19 -6.96 -49.93 24.34
C GLY A 19 -6.87 -49.01 23.11
N VAL A 20 -5.93 -48.08 23.10
CA VAL A 20 -5.27 -47.75 21.81
C VAL A 20 -3.78 -47.86 22.06
N ALA A 21 -3.15 -48.79 21.34
CA ALA A 21 -1.73 -49.01 21.33
C ALA A 21 -0.98 -47.70 21.05
N ALA A 22 0.06 -47.43 21.82
CA ALA A 22 1.02 -46.37 21.59
C ALA A 22 1.71 -46.62 20.21
N GLY A 23 1.14 -46.06 19.15
CA GLY A 23 1.82 -45.81 17.91
C GLY A 23 2.56 -44.50 18.07
N ASP A 24 3.88 -44.56 18.10
CA ASP A 24 4.75 -43.41 18.01
C ASP A 24 4.37 -42.56 16.77
N VAL A 25 3.54 -41.52 16.97
CA VAL A 25 3.47 -40.40 16.06
C VAL A 25 4.73 -39.59 16.36
N LEU A 26 5.84 -40.08 15.83
CA LEU A 26 7.02 -39.26 15.55
C LEU A 26 6.51 -38.03 14.78
N ALA A 27 6.50 -36.89 15.46
CA ALA A 27 6.42 -35.61 14.80
C ALA A 27 7.52 -35.64 13.73
N GLN A 28 7.14 -35.90 12.48
CA GLN A 28 7.99 -35.66 11.33
C GLN A 28 8.23 -34.14 11.32
N GLY A 29 9.27 -33.73 12.03
CA GLY A 29 9.89 -32.44 11.82
C GLY A 29 10.14 -32.36 10.31
N LYS A 30 9.40 -31.48 9.62
CA LYS A 30 9.76 -31.15 8.23
C LYS A 30 11.25 -30.86 8.27
N LYS A 31 12.07 -31.76 7.71
CA LYS A 31 13.48 -31.47 7.43
C LYS A 31 13.45 -30.12 6.72
N ALA A 32 14.16 -29.15 7.29
CA ALA A 32 14.39 -27.88 6.61
C ALA A 32 14.96 -28.26 5.22
N GLY A 33 14.13 -28.12 4.20
CA GLY A 33 14.55 -28.39 2.82
C GLY A 33 15.76 -27.50 2.53
N ALA A 34 16.66 -27.96 1.68
CA ALA A 34 17.79 -27.15 1.23
C ALA A 34 17.27 -25.77 0.83
N ALA A 35 17.99 -24.71 1.26
CA ALA A 35 17.61 -23.34 0.93
C ALA A 35 17.37 -23.24 -0.58
N PRO A 36 16.26 -22.61 -1.02
CA PRO A 36 15.97 -22.52 -2.44
C PRO A 36 17.12 -21.80 -3.15
N THR A 37 17.51 -22.27 -4.33
CA THR A 37 18.55 -21.65 -5.15
C THR A 37 17.94 -21.06 -6.39
N LEU A 38 18.39 -19.85 -6.74
CA LEU A 38 18.02 -19.18 -7.97
C LEU A 38 19.26 -19.04 -8.85
N ASN A 39 19.27 -19.69 -10.00
CA ASN A 39 20.39 -19.65 -10.93
C ASN A 39 20.02 -18.83 -12.17
N LEU A 40 20.18 -17.51 -12.07
CA LEU A 40 19.98 -16.58 -13.17
C LEU A 40 21.35 -16.16 -13.71
N LYS A 41 21.58 -16.42 -15.00
CA LYS A 41 22.76 -15.95 -15.71
C LYS A 41 22.34 -14.83 -16.66
N PRO A 42 22.70 -13.56 -16.34
CA PRO A 42 22.48 -12.45 -17.25
C PRO A 42 23.10 -12.72 -18.62
N GLU A 43 22.50 -12.20 -19.67
CA GLU A 43 23.02 -12.26 -21.03
C GLU A 43 24.33 -11.48 -21.10
N LYS A 44 25.28 -12.00 -21.89
CA LYS A 44 26.60 -11.36 -22.08
C LYS A 44 26.43 -9.97 -22.69
N GLY A 45 27.01 -8.95 -22.07
CA GLY A 45 26.93 -7.56 -22.53
C GLY A 45 25.53 -6.94 -22.33
N ALA A 46 24.73 -7.47 -21.42
CA ALA A 46 23.41 -6.95 -21.12
C ALA A 46 23.45 -5.48 -20.68
N LYS A 47 22.48 -4.72 -21.21
CA LYS A 47 22.22 -3.31 -20.85
C LYS A 47 20.77 -3.17 -20.51
N LEU A 48 20.49 -2.88 -19.25
CA LEU A 48 19.11 -2.71 -18.77
C LEU A 48 18.74 -1.25 -18.68
N ARG A 49 17.52 -0.95 -19.07
CA ARG A 49 16.85 0.30 -18.81
C ARG A 49 15.72 0.07 -17.81
N VAL A 50 15.82 0.69 -16.64
CA VAL A 50 14.89 0.57 -15.53
C VAL A 50 14.13 1.88 -15.37
N LEU A 51 12.80 1.83 -15.30
CA LEU A 51 11.97 2.98 -14.94
C LEU A 51 11.52 2.84 -13.50
N ARG A 52 11.70 3.89 -12.70
CA ARG A 52 11.15 3.98 -11.36
C ARG A 52 10.76 5.43 -11.03
N TRP A 53 10.15 5.65 -9.86
CA TRP A 53 9.74 6.97 -9.40
C TRP A 53 10.91 7.81 -8.90
N LYS A 54 10.74 9.14 -8.99
CA LYS A 54 11.57 10.11 -8.27
C LYS A 54 11.34 10.01 -6.76
N ARG A 55 12.40 10.27 -6.00
CA ARG A 55 12.39 10.21 -4.55
C ARG A 55 11.45 11.23 -3.90
N PHE A 56 10.70 10.78 -2.90
CA PHE A 56 10.16 11.60 -1.82
C PHE A 56 11.08 11.59 -0.59
N VAL A 57 11.87 10.52 -0.45
CA VAL A 57 12.84 10.31 0.62
C VAL A 57 14.19 10.10 -0.05
N ALA A 58 15.17 10.98 0.24
CA ALA A 58 16.49 10.92 -0.43
C ALA A 58 17.16 9.55 -0.26
N GLY A 59 17.11 8.98 0.96
CA GLY A 59 17.68 7.67 1.24
C GLY A 59 17.10 6.53 0.40
N ASP A 60 15.85 6.65 -0.10
CA ASP A 60 15.26 5.67 -1.03
C ASP A 60 16.07 5.61 -2.34
N GLU A 61 16.26 6.75 -3.00
CA GLU A 61 16.95 6.81 -4.29
C GLU A 61 18.46 6.54 -4.13
N ASP A 62 19.10 7.15 -3.13
CA ASP A 62 20.53 7.03 -2.92
C ASP A 62 20.94 5.56 -2.65
N ALA A 63 20.23 4.86 -1.76
CA ALA A 63 20.49 3.45 -1.48
C ALA A 63 20.14 2.54 -2.66
N TRP A 64 19.07 2.87 -3.41
CA TRP A 64 18.72 2.15 -4.62
C TRP A 64 19.83 2.24 -5.68
N MET A 65 20.35 3.44 -5.91
CA MET A 65 21.43 3.64 -6.87
C MET A 65 22.74 2.97 -6.43
N ALA A 66 23.03 2.98 -5.11
CA ALA A 66 24.16 2.24 -4.55
C ALA A 66 24.03 0.73 -4.77
N ASN A 67 22.84 0.17 -4.58
CA ASN A 67 22.56 -1.24 -4.87
C ASN A 67 22.65 -1.55 -6.37
N THR A 68 22.17 -0.65 -7.24
CA THR A 68 22.34 -0.78 -8.70
C THR A 68 23.80 -0.86 -9.10
N LYS A 69 24.65 0.00 -8.51
CA LYS A 69 26.10 -0.05 -8.74
C LYS A 69 26.70 -1.39 -8.30
N LYS A 70 26.35 -1.90 -7.11
CA LYS A 70 26.79 -3.23 -6.64
C LYS A 70 26.36 -4.34 -7.58
N PHE A 71 25.15 -4.27 -8.14
CA PHE A 71 24.68 -5.23 -9.12
C PHE A 71 25.54 -5.21 -10.39
N THR A 72 25.81 -4.02 -10.94
CA THR A 72 26.69 -3.85 -12.11
C THR A 72 28.08 -4.41 -11.84
N GLU A 73 28.69 -4.08 -10.71
CA GLU A 73 30.02 -4.58 -10.31
C GLU A 73 30.06 -6.11 -10.19
N LYS A 74 28.99 -6.72 -9.66
CA LYS A 74 28.90 -8.17 -9.46
C LYS A 74 28.63 -8.94 -10.75
N THR A 75 27.88 -8.37 -11.70
CA THR A 75 27.35 -9.11 -12.85
C THR A 75 27.92 -8.67 -14.20
N GLY A 76 28.51 -7.48 -14.27
CA GLY A 76 28.91 -6.84 -15.52
C GLY A 76 27.73 -6.29 -16.35
N VAL A 77 26.50 -6.31 -15.83
CA VAL A 77 25.33 -5.73 -16.50
C VAL A 77 25.34 -4.22 -16.32
N ASP A 78 25.30 -3.49 -17.44
CA ASP A 78 25.12 -2.03 -17.43
C ASP A 78 23.65 -1.69 -17.14
N VAL A 79 23.37 -0.89 -16.11
CA VAL A 79 21.99 -0.54 -15.71
C VAL A 79 21.80 0.97 -15.69
N ARG A 80 20.92 1.44 -16.56
CA ARG A 80 20.43 2.82 -16.55
C ARG A 80 19.10 2.87 -15.80
N VAL A 81 19.01 3.72 -14.79
CA VAL A 81 17.76 4.00 -14.05
C VAL A 81 17.21 5.36 -14.46
N ASP A 82 16.00 5.37 -15.01
CA ASP A 82 15.24 6.58 -15.31
C ASP A 82 14.26 6.83 -14.15
N ASN A 83 14.45 7.94 -13.41
CA ASN A 83 13.57 8.33 -12.30
C ASN A 83 12.55 9.35 -12.81
N GLU A 84 11.25 9.06 -12.63
CA GLU A 84 10.14 9.84 -13.17
C GLU A 84 9.18 10.32 -12.06
N GLY A 85 8.38 11.35 -12.37
CA GLY A 85 7.28 11.76 -11.49
C GLY A 85 6.32 10.60 -11.21
N TRP A 86 5.70 10.61 -10.05
CA TRP A 86 4.78 9.53 -9.66
C TRP A 86 3.62 9.36 -10.63
N GLU A 87 3.09 10.47 -11.12
CA GLU A 87 1.99 10.50 -12.08
C GLU A 87 2.41 10.03 -13.47
N ASP A 88 3.72 10.09 -13.80
CA ASP A 88 4.25 9.76 -15.12
C ASP A 88 4.58 8.27 -15.31
N VAL A 89 4.82 7.52 -14.21
CA VAL A 89 5.26 6.12 -14.28
C VAL A 89 4.23 5.25 -15.02
N ARG A 90 2.95 5.33 -14.64
CA ARG A 90 1.88 4.52 -15.25
C ARG A 90 1.65 4.87 -16.73
N PRO A 91 1.52 6.15 -17.15
CA PRO A 91 1.41 6.49 -18.57
C PRO A 91 2.60 6.00 -19.40
N LYS A 92 3.82 6.13 -18.87
CA LYS A 92 5.04 5.64 -19.57
C LYS A 92 5.05 4.12 -19.69
N ALA A 93 4.59 3.39 -18.65
CA ALA A 93 4.43 1.95 -18.70
C ALA A 93 3.43 1.53 -19.79
N ALA A 94 2.29 2.20 -19.88
CA ALA A 94 1.28 1.94 -20.89
C ALA A 94 1.81 2.21 -22.31
N VAL A 95 2.55 3.31 -22.51
CA VAL A 95 3.21 3.62 -23.81
C VAL A 95 4.19 2.52 -24.17
N ALA A 96 5.10 2.14 -23.25
CA ALA A 96 6.10 1.10 -23.49
C ALA A 96 5.44 -0.24 -23.85
N ALA A 97 4.37 -0.62 -23.14
CA ALA A 97 3.60 -1.82 -23.41
C ALA A 97 2.94 -1.80 -24.81
N ASN A 98 2.41 -0.65 -25.24
CA ASN A 98 1.72 -0.51 -26.53
C ASN A 98 2.68 -0.45 -27.71
N VAL A 99 3.78 0.30 -27.57
CA VAL A 99 4.80 0.46 -28.62
C VAL A 99 5.69 -0.80 -28.74
N GLY A 100 5.81 -1.59 -27.69
CA GLY A 100 6.70 -2.75 -27.65
C GLY A 100 8.18 -2.36 -27.59
N SER A 101 8.50 -1.21 -26.99
CA SER A 101 9.85 -0.73 -26.77
C SER A 101 9.90 0.30 -25.63
N GLY A 102 11.06 0.47 -25.01
CA GLY A 102 11.26 1.39 -23.90
C GLY A 102 12.08 0.77 -22.75
N PRO A 103 11.75 1.03 -21.49
CA PRO A 103 12.39 0.38 -20.34
C PRO A 103 12.21 -1.13 -20.37
N ASP A 104 13.27 -1.90 -20.06
CA ASP A 104 13.21 -3.36 -19.97
C ASP A 104 12.34 -3.82 -18.81
N LEU A 105 12.41 -3.08 -17.70
CA LEU A 105 11.60 -3.31 -16.51
C LEU A 105 11.14 -1.99 -15.87
N ILE A 106 10.02 -2.05 -15.20
CA ILE A 106 9.39 -0.91 -14.54
C ILE A 106 9.01 -1.28 -13.11
N TYR A 107 9.25 -0.35 -12.19
CA TYR A 107 8.66 -0.35 -10.86
C TYR A 107 7.41 0.54 -10.90
N GLY A 108 6.25 -0.10 -11.01
CA GLY A 108 4.97 0.58 -11.18
C GLY A 108 4.03 0.36 -10.00
N TRP A 109 2.80 0.74 -10.20
CA TRP A 109 1.80 0.89 -9.15
C TRP A 109 0.73 -0.20 -9.18
N PHE A 110 0.23 -0.56 -8.00
CA PHE A 110 -0.93 -1.44 -7.81
C PHE A 110 -0.94 -2.64 -8.78
N ASP A 111 -1.97 -2.73 -9.60
CA ASP A 111 -2.19 -3.78 -10.60
C ASP A 111 -1.82 -3.37 -12.04
N ASP A 112 -0.90 -2.41 -12.22
CA ASP A 112 -0.42 -2.03 -13.56
C ASP A 112 -0.04 -3.23 -14.43
N PRO A 113 0.65 -4.30 -13.92
CA PRO A 113 0.94 -5.48 -14.72
C PRO A 113 -0.30 -6.18 -15.27
N HIS A 114 -1.44 -6.07 -14.57
CA HIS A 114 -2.69 -6.70 -15.00
C HIS A 114 -3.35 -5.99 -16.20
N GLN A 115 -2.88 -4.80 -16.60
CA GLN A 115 -3.36 -4.13 -17.81
C GLN A 115 -2.83 -4.76 -19.09
N TYR A 116 -1.63 -5.37 -19.04
CA TYR A 116 -0.95 -5.91 -20.22
C TYR A 116 -0.18 -7.21 -19.94
N PRO A 117 -0.80 -8.21 -19.27
CA PRO A 117 -0.11 -9.38 -18.76
C PRO A 117 0.54 -10.23 -19.87
N ASP A 118 -0.04 -10.25 -21.06
CA ASP A 118 0.49 -11.01 -22.19
C ASP A 118 1.79 -10.44 -22.77
N LYS A 119 2.12 -9.20 -22.41
CA LYS A 119 3.34 -8.51 -22.82
C LYS A 119 4.49 -8.64 -21.80
N LEU A 120 4.22 -9.24 -20.64
CA LEU A 120 5.19 -9.39 -19.54
C LEU A 120 5.85 -10.75 -19.55
N ILE A 121 7.11 -10.81 -19.08
CA ILE A 121 7.82 -12.07 -18.86
C ILE A 121 7.27 -12.76 -17.60
N ASP A 122 7.33 -14.09 -17.57
CA ASP A 122 7.00 -14.89 -16.39
C ASP A 122 8.12 -14.75 -15.34
N LEU A 123 7.77 -14.27 -14.13
CA LEU A 123 8.65 -14.06 -13.00
C LEU A 123 8.45 -15.11 -11.89
N SER A 124 7.81 -16.24 -12.20
CA SER A 124 7.45 -17.26 -11.20
C SER A 124 8.66 -17.89 -10.52
N ASP A 125 9.77 -18.02 -11.23
CA ASP A 125 11.05 -18.49 -10.67
C ASP A 125 11.53 -17.58 -9.53
N ILE A 126 11.49 -16.26 -9.73
CA ILE A 126 11.87 -15.27 -8.72
C ILE A 126 10.86 -15.21 -7.57
N GLY A 127 9.57 -15.08 -7.91
CA GLY A 127 8.52 -14.93 -6.91
C GLY A 127 8.42 -16.13 -5.97
N ASN A 128 8.57 -17.35 -6.50
CA ASN A 128 8.60 -18.57 -5.71
C ASN A 128 9.87 -18.70 -4.87
N TYR A 129 11.04 -18.36 -5.44
CA TYR A 129 12.31 -18.35 -4.73
C TYR A 129 12.29 -17.39 -3.53
N LEU A 130 11.89 -16.14 -3.75
CA LEU A 130 11.85 -15.12 -2.69
C LEU A 130 10.85 -15.50 -1.59
N GLY A 131 9.65 -15.96 -1.98
CA GLY A 131 8.65 -16.42 -1.02
C GLY A 131 9.15 -17.58 -0.17
N ALA A 132 9.79 -18.58 -0.76
CA ALA A 132 10.33 -19.72 -0.02
C ALA A 132 11.49 -19.32 0.89
N LYS A 133 12.37 -18.41 0.44
CA LYS A 133 13.55 -17.95 1.19
C LYS A 133 13.19 -17.05 2.37
N TYR A 134 12.19 -16.19 2.20
CA TYR A 134 11.87 -15.12 3.13
C TYR A 134 10.53 -15.29 3.88
N GLY A 135 10.13 -16.53 4.16
CA GLY A 135 9.02 -16.85 5.05
C GLY A 135 7.62 -16.64 4.45
N GLY A 136 7.54 -16.44 3.14
CA GLY A 136 6.31 -16.21 2.38
C GLY A 136 5.97 -14.73 2.19
N TRP A 137 5.14 -14.51 1.21
CA TRP A 137 4.56 -13.21 0.89
C TRP A 137 3.35 -12.91 1.79
N PHE A 138 3.07 -11.64 2.05
CA PHE A 138 1.75 -11.27 2.55
C PHE A 138 0.68 -11.49 1.48
N PRO A 139 -0.58 -11.83 1.87
CA PRO A 139 -1.62 -12.20 0.89
C PRO A 139 -1.85 -11.16 -0.20
N VAL A 140 -1.89 -9.87 0.14
CA VAL A 140 -2.08 -8.79 -0.84
C VAL A 140 -0.96 -8.73 -1.87
N ALA A 141 0.26 -9.07 -1.49
CA ALA A 141 1.40 -9.12 -2.41
C ALA A 141 1.21 -10.21 -3.48
N GLU A 142 0.71 -11.38 -3.08
CA GLU A 142 0.37 -12.44 -4.05
C GLU A 142 -0.80 -12.05 -4.95
N ILE A 143 -1.81 -11.35 -4.40
CA ILE A 143 -2.96 -10.85 -5.19
C ILE A 143 -2.47 -9.91 -6.29
N TYR A 144 -1.62 -8.94 -5.97
CA TYR A 144 -1.10 -7.99 -6.96
C TYR A 144 -0.07 -8.60 -7.91
N GLY A 145 0.80 -9.48 -7.42
CA GLY A 145 1.92 -10.03 -8.21
C GLY A 145 1.52 -11.17 -9.14
N LYS A 146 0.40 -11.88 -8.87
CA LYS A 146 0.02 -13.09 -9.60
C LYS A 146 -1.20 -12.90 -10.51
N ARG A 147 -1.18 -13.60 -11.64
CA ARG A 147 -2.34 -13.82 -12.50
C ARG A 147 -2.35 -15.28 -12.99
N ALA A 148 -3.50 -15.95 -12.86
CA ALA A 148 -3.64 -17.36 -13.23
C ALA A 148 -2.52 -18.27 -12.65
N GLY A 149 -2.12 -18.02 -11.39
CA GLY A 149 -1.07 -18.78 -10.68
C GLY A 149 0.37 -18.42 -11.03
N LYS A 150 0.61 -17.54 -12.00
CA LYS A 150 1.94 -17.09 -12.43
C LYS A 150 2.24 -15.70 -11.89
N TRP A 151 3.50 -15.47 -11.52
CA TRP A 151 3.97 -14.14 -11.17
C TRP A 151 4.18 -13.30 -12.44
N ILE A 152 3.42 -12.23 -12.58
CA ILE A 152 3.54 -11.22 -13.64
C ILE A 152 4.20 -9.94 -13.14
N GLY A 153 4.33 -9.80 -11.84
CA GLY A 153 5.07 -8.75 -11.14
C GLY A 153 5.68 -9.29 -9.86
N ILE A 154 6.79 -8.71 -9.43
CA ILE A 154 7.41 -9.00 -8.13
C ILE A 154 7.13 -7.82 -7.20
N PRO A 155 6.36 -8.03 -6.13
CA PRO A 155 6.06 -7.00 -5.15
C PRO A 155 7.32 -6.45 -4.50
N LEU A 156 7.46 -5.13 -4.50
CA LEU A 156 8.50 -4.42 -3.74
C LEU A 156 7.99 -4.02 -2.35
N GLY A 157 6.69 -3.76 -2.24
CA GLY A 157 6.02 -3.35 -1.01
C GLY A 157 4.99 -2.27 -1.24
N ALA A 158 4.71 -1.48 -0.21
CA ALA A 158 3.82 -0.34 -0.32
C ALA A 158 4.39 0.90 0.35
N ALA A 159 4.23 2.07 -0.27
CA ALA A 159 4.35 3.33 0.46
C ALA A 159 3.16 3.41 1.42
N GLY A 160 3.40 3.05 2.68
CA GLY A 160 2.39 3.04 3.72
C GLY A 160 1.89 4.45 3.99
N ALA A 161 0.59 4.60 4.21
CA ALA A 161 -0.03 5.86 4.58
C ALA A 161 -0.70 5.76 5.96
N THR A 162 -0.66 6.87 6.69
CA THR A 162 -1.30 7.04 8.00
C THR A 162 -1.90 8.45 8.07
N PHE A 163 -2.64 8.78 9.11
CA PHE A 163 -2.93 10.17 9.42
C PHE A 163 -1.75 10.80 10.17
N VAL A 164 -0.94 11.54 9.43
CA VAL A 164 0.14 12.36 9.98
C VAL A 164 -0.47 13.61 10.61
N HIS A 165 -0.16 13.87 11.88
CA HIS A 165 -0.80 14.95 12.62
C HIS A 165 0.13 15.66 13.60
N ARG A 166 -0.22 16.88 13.99
CA ARG A 166 0.40 17.62 15.07
C ARG A 166 -0.23 17.21 16.40
N ILE A 167 0.55 16.55 17.26
CA ILE A 167 0.09 16.04 18.57
C ILE A 167 -0.44 17.19 19.44
N SER A 168 0.28 18.30 19.52
CA SER A 168 -0.11 19.47 20.30
C SER A 168 -1.45 20.08 19.82
N HIS A 169 -1.71 20.07 18.51
CA HIS A 169 -2.96 20.61 17.95
C HIS A 169 -4.15 19.66 18.20
N VAL A 170 -3.94 18.34 18.17
CA VAL A 170 -4.95 17.35 18.59
C VAL A 170 -5.33 17.56 20.04
N GLN A 171 -4.33 17.73 20.93
CA GLN A 171 -4.57 18.01 22.35
C GLN A 171 -5.26 19.36 22.58
N ALA A 172 -4.86 20.41 21.88
CA ALA A 172 -5.49 21.73 21.94
C ALA A 172 -6.94 21.70 21.43
N ALA A 173 -7.29 20.77 20.55
CA ALA A 173 -8.68 20.52 20.11
C ALA A 173 -9.53 19.75 21.13
N GLY A 174 -8.94 19.34 22.28
CA GLY A 174 -9.63 18.67 23.38
C GLY A 174 -9.55 17.14 23.34
N PHE A 175 -8.71 16.57 22.49
CA PHE A 175 -8.55 15.11 22.35
C PHE A 175 -7.22 14.67 22.99
N LYS A 176 -7.28 13.72 23.93
CA LYS A 176 -6.06 13.16 24.54
C LYS A 176 -5.25 12.29 23.57
N GLU A 177 -5.95 11.58 22.72
CA GLU A 177 -5.40 10.67 21.71
C GLU A 177 -6.11 10.89 20.38
N PHE A 178 -5.48 10.45 19.29
CA PHE A 178 -6.09 10.45 17.97
C PHE A 178 -7.26 9.45 17.94
N PRO A 179 -8.46 9.85 17.46
CA PRO A 179 -9.65 8.99 17.47
C PRO A 179 -9.48 7.74 16.60
N LYS A 180 -10.07 6.63 17.07
CA LYS A 180 -9.97 5.32 16.41
C LYS A 180 -11.24 4.93 15.62
N ASP A 181 -12.25 5.79 15.62
CA ASP A 181 -13.51 5.59 14.89
C ASP A 181 -13.86 6.82 14.05
N LEU A 182 -14.76 6.62 13.07
CA LEU A 182 -15.12 7.65 12.09
C LEU A 182 -15.77 8.87 12.74
N LYS A 183 -16.63 8.67 13.78
CA LYS A 183 -17.33 9.77 14.44
C LYS A 183 -16.35 10.67 15.15
N GLY A 184 -15.51 10.10 16.00
CA GLY A 184 -14.48 10.83 16.74
C GLY A 184 -13.49 11.54 15.81
N PHE A 185 -13.14 10.92 14.69
CA PHE A 185 -12.24 11.52 13.70
C PHE A 185 -12.86 12.77 13.05
N LEU A 186 -14.12 12.72 12.67
CA LEU A 186 -14.82 13.89 12.12
C LEU A 186 -14.95 15.00 13.16
N GLU A 187 -15.29 14.65 14.41
CA GLU A 187 -15.35 15.59 15.53
C GLU A 187 -13.99 16.27 15.78
N LEU A 188 -12.88 15.51 15.74
CA LEU A 188 -11.54 16.06 15.84
C LEU A 188 -11.27 17.06 14.71
N CYS A 189 -11.52 16.70 13.45
CA CYS A 189 -11.29 17.59 12.31
C CYS A 189 -12.12 18.88 12.41
N LYS A 190 -13.40 18.80 12.86
CA LYS A 190 -14.26 19.97 13.11
C LYS A 190 -13.68 20.85 14.23
N ALA A 191 -13.25 20.25 15.35
CA ALA A 191 -12.67 20.99 16.46
C ALA A 191 -11.35 21.68 16.10
N MET A 192 -10.50 21.00 15.33
CA MET A 192 -9.24 21.56 14.82
C MET A 192 -9.49 22.70 13.83
N LYS A 193 -10.46 22.58 12.93
CA LYS A 193 -10.86 23.68 12.03
C LYS A 193 -11.28 24.91 12.80
N ALA A 194 -12.09 24.75 13.86
CA ALA A 194 -12.55 25.84 14.71
C ALA A 194 -11.39 26.56 15.45
N LYS A 195 -10.25 25.89 15.62
CA LYS A 195 -9.04 26.44 16.23
C LYS A 195 -7.99 26.93 15.20
N ASN A 196 -8.35 27.05 13.93
CA ASN A 196 -7.47 27.43 12.83
C ASN A 196 -6.27 26.49 12.64
N THR A 197 -6.42 25.21 12.99
CA THR A 197 -5.43 24.14 12.76
C THR A 197 -6.05 23.04 11.88
N PRO A 198 -6.49 23.37 10.65
CA PRO A 198 -7.34 22.51 9.84
C PRO A 198 -6.64 21.26 9.32
N ALA A 199 -7.44 20.32 8.84
CA ALA A 199 -6.99 19.20 8.03
C ALA A 199 -6.83 19.61 6.55
N GLY A 200 -6.11 18.77 5.78
CA GLY A 200 -6.04 18.89 4.33
C GLY A 200 -5.45 17.62 3.73
N PHE A 201 -6.24 16.96 2.88
CA PHE A 201 -5.85 15.71 2.21
C PHE A 201 -5.85 15.92 0.69
N ALA A 202 -4.95 15.23 -0.01
CA ALA A 202 -4.92 15.26 -1.46
C ALA A 202 -6.23 14.66 -2.02
N LEU A 203 -6.92 15.42 -2.85
CA LEU A 203 -8.20 15.03 -3.49
C LEU A 203 -8.22 15.37 -4.99
N GLY A 204 -7.07 15.72 -5.57
CA GLY A 204 -6.81 15.64 -6.99
C GLY A 204 -6.56 14.18 -7.41
N ASN A 205 -6.12 13.98 -8.64
CA ASN A 205 -5.75 12.64 -9.13
C ASN A 205 -4.38 12.18 -8.57
N ALA A 206 -4.22 12.28 -7.24
CA ALA A 206 -3.04 11.81 -6.53
C ALA A 206 -3.00 10.28 -6.51
N VAL A 207 -1.92 9.72 -7.03
CA VAL A 207 -1.80 8.26 -7.25
C VAL A 207 -1.75 7.50 -5.92
N GLY A 208 -1.03 8.03 -4.93
CA GLY A 208 -0.88 7.45 -3.60
C GLY A 208 -1.94 7.95 -2.62
N ASP A 209 -1.77 9.18 -2.17
CA ASP A 209 -2.52 9.70 -1.01
C ASP A 209 -4.01 9.88 -1.29
N GLY A 210 -4.37 10.36 -2.50
CA GLY A 210 -5.77 10.49 -2.88
C GLY A 210 -6.50 9.16 -2.89
N ASN A 211 -5.91 8.14 -3.51
CA ASN A 211 -6.49 6.79 -3.53
C ASN A 211 -6.54 6.18 -2.12
N SER A 212 -5.51 6.36 -1.29
CA SER A 212 -5.43 5.72 0.03
C SER A 212 -6.60 6.13 0.93
N TRP A 213 -6.80 7.42 1.18
CA TRP A 213 -7.85 7.85 2.11
C TRP A 213 -9.27 7.72 1.54
N VAL A 214 -9.43 7.86 0.22
CA VAL A 214 -10.74 7.72 -0.44
C VAL A 214 -11.23 6.27 -0.37
N HIS A 215 -10.37 5.29 -0.67
CA HIS A 215 -10.73 3.88 -0.56
C HIS A 215 -10.97 3.48 0.89
N TRP A 216 -10.08 3.92 1.83
CA TRP A 216 -10.34 3.73 3.26
C TRP A 216 -11.75 4.17 3.64
N LEU A 217 -12.12 5.40 3.26
CA LEU A 217 -13.39 5.99 3.67
C LEU A 217 -14.59 5.21 3.14
N VAL A 218 -14.60 4.91 1.83
CA VAL A 218 -15.70 4.17 1.21
C VAL A 218 -15.82 2.77 1.80
N TRP A 219 -14.71 2.06 1.96
CA TRP A 219 -14.69 0.72 2.53
C TRP A 219 -15.03 0.70 4.02
N ALA A 220 -14.63 1.71 4.79
CA ALA A 220 -14.97 1.83 6.21
C ALA A 220 -16.48 1.94 6.44
N HIS A 221 -17.22 2.47 5.46
CA HIS A 221 -18.68 2.48 5.47
C HIS A 221 -19.31 1.21 4.89
N GLY A 222 -18.50 0.30 4.30
CA GLY A 222 -18.97 -0.94 3.67
C GLY A 222 -19.20 -0.84 2.16
N GLY A 223 -18.98 0.33 1.55
CA GLY A 223 -19.06 0.51 0.10
C GLY A 223 -17.96 -0.26 -0.64
N LYS A 224 -18.21 -0.64 -1.89
CA LYS A 224 -17.26 -1.38 -2.75
C LYS A 224 -17.47 -0.98 -4.21
N MET A 225 -16.42 -1.14 -5.02
CA MET A 225 -16.51 -0.93 -6.47
C MET A 225 -17.34 -2.02 -7.13
N VAL A 226 -17.03 -3.28 -6.81
CA VAL A 226 -17.66 -4.48 -7.38
C VAL A 226 -17.94 -5.52 -6.31
N ASP A 227 -18.81 -6.47 -6.62
CA ASP A 227 -19.06 -7.68 -5.84
C ASP A 227 -18.09 -8.83 -6.23
N GLU A 228 -18.29 -10.02 -5.65
CA GLU A 228 -17.47 -11.22 -5.89
C GLU A 228 -17.57 -11.75 -7.33
N ARG A 229 -18.59 -11.33 -8.08
CA ARG A 229 -18.81 -11.66 -9.50
C ARG A 229 -18.35 -10.56 -10.45
N ASN A 230 -17.69 -9.53 -9.90
CA ASN A 230 -17.30 -8.31 -10.63
C ASN A 230 -18.48 -7.46 -11.17
N ASN A 231 -19.70 -7.63 -10.65
CA ASN A 231 -20.78 -6.70 -10.94
C ASN A 231 -20.47 -5.36 -10.25
N VAL A 232 -20.68 -4.27 -10.96
CA VAL A 232 -20.50 -2.92 -10.38
C VAL A 232 -21.60 -2.66 -9.35
N VAL A 233 -21.19 -2.39 -8.11
CA VAL A 233 -22.08 -2.14 -6.96
C VAL A 233 -21.73 -0.85 -6.20
N ILE A 234 -20.94 0.02 -6.81
CA ILE A 234 -20.46 1.24 -6.16
C ILE A 234 -21.59 2.21 -5.80
N ASN A 235 -22.69 2.19 -6.53
CA ASN A 235 -23.88 2.98 -6.24
C ASN A 235 -24.74 2.28 -5.20
N SER A 236 -24.29 2.25 -3.96
CA SER A 236 -24.95 1.59 -2.84
C SER A 236 -25.26 2.56 -1.70
N PRO A 237 -26.20 2.22 -0.79
CA PRO A 237 -26.47 3.04 0.39
C PRO A 237 -25.23 3.30 1.26
N GLU A 238 -24.34 2.32 1.37
CA GLU A 238 -23.07 2.41 2.11
C GLU A 238 -22.13 3.44 1.47
N THR A 239 -22.01 3.43 0.15
CA THR A 239 -21.22 4.41 -0.60
C THR A 239 -21.83 5.81 -0.45
N ILE A 240 -23.14 5.94 -0.54
CA ILE A 240 -23.81 7.25 -0.37
C ILE A 240 -23.52 7.81 1.03
N LYS A 241 -23.61 7.00 2.09
CA LYS A 241 -23.23 7.42 3.46
C LYS A 241 -21.77 7.84 3.55
N ALA A 242 -20.85 7.13 2.88
CA ALA A 242 -19.45 7.51 2.83
C ALA A 242 -19.27 8.89 2.15
N LEU A 243 -20.03 9.16 1.10
CA LEU A 243 -19.98 10.44 0.39
C LEU A 243 -20.59 11.60 1.20
N GLU A 244 -21.64 11.34 1.98
CA GLU A 244 -22.18 12.31 2.93
C GLU A 244 -21.15 12.65 4.01
N TYR A 245 -20.49 11.64 4.57
CA TYR A 245 -19.39 11.83 5.51
C TYR A 245 -18.21 12.58 4.87
N ALA A 246 -17.84 12.24 3.63
CA ALA A 246 -16.79 12.94 2.89
C ALA A 246 -17.08 14.43 2.74
N LYS A 247 -18.33 14.81 2.49
CA LYS A 247 -18.77 16.20 2.38
C LYS A 247 -18.57 16.96 3.70
N GLU A 248 -18.96 16.35 4.82
CA GLU A 248 -18.74 16.95 6.14
C GLU A 248 -17.24 17.06 6.48
N LEU A 249 -16.47 16.02 6.19
CA LEU A 249 -15.02 16.00 6.41
C LEU A 249 -14.31 17.07 5.56
N TYR A 250 -14.67 17.18 4.29
CA TYR A 250 -14.10 18.16 3.37
C TYR A 250 -14.34 19.61 3.82
N ALA A 251 -15.49 19.90 4.45
CA ALA A 251 -15.77 21.21 5.02
C ALA A 251 -14.76 21.62 6.11
N THR A 252 -14.00 20.68 6.67
CA THR A 252 -12.95 20.94 7.64
C THR A 252 -11.59 21.23 7.00
N PHE A 253 -11.43 21.02 5.70
CA PHE A 253 -10.14 21.15 4.99
C PHE A 253 -9.80 22.62 4.71
N VAL A 254 -8.52 22.83 4.40
CA VAL A 254 -8.07 24.07 3.77
C VAL A 254 -8.56 24.12 2.32
N PRO A 255 -8.75 25.32 1.74
CA PRO A 255 -9.08 25.46 0.33
C PRO A 255 -8.00 24.86 -0.60
N GLY A 256 -8.42 24.42 -1.79
CA GLY A 256 -7.52 24.00 -2.86
C GLY A 256 -7.19 22.50 -2.91
N THR A 257 -7.58 21.71 -1.92
CA THR A 257 -7.24 20.28 -1.82
C THR A 257 -7.78 19.42 -2.98
N LEU A 258 -8.79 19.89 -3.71
CA LEU A 258 -9.30 19.23 -4.93
C LEU A 258 -8.26 19.15 -6.08
N SER A 259 -7.24 20.00 -6.04
CA SER A 259 -6.15 20.00 -7.03
C SER A 259 -4.84 19.41 -6.49
N TRP A 260 -4.82 19.01 -5.20
CA TRP A 260 -3.60 18.49 -4.60
C TRP A 260 -3.25 17.10 -5.12
N LEU A 261 -2.01 16.96 -5.55
CA LEU A 261 -1.34 15.71 -5.85
C LEU A 261 -0.45 15.29 -4.67
N ASP A 262 0.20 14.14 -4.76
CA ASP A 262 1.00 13.56 -3.68
C ASP A 262 2.06 14.50 -3.04
N PRO A 263 2.72 15.47 -3.77
CA PRO A 263 3.65 16.39 -3.12
C PRO A 263 2.99 17.55 -2.35
N ASN A 264 1.73 17.89 -2.65
CA ASN A 264 1.11 19.12 -2.16
C ASN A 264 0.79 19.07 -0.67
N ASN A 265 0.28 17.94 -0.18
CA ASN A 265 -0.02 17.75 1.23
C ASN A 265 1.23 17.69 2.10
N ASN A 266 2.35 17.11 1.61
CA ASN A 266 3.65 17.18 2.27
C ASN A 266 4.05 18.64 2.53
N LYS A 267 4.02 19.44 1.46
CA LYS A 267 4.37 20.85 1.53
C LYS A 267 3.46 21.61 2.49
N ALA A 268 2.14 21.42 2.37
CA ALA A 268 1.17 22.10 3.21
C ALA A 268 1.35 21.78 4.71
N PHE A 269 1.73 20.54 5.06
CA PHE A 269 2.00 20.16 6.44
C PHE A 269 3.29 20.79 6.96
N VAL A 270 4.37 20.72 6.19
CA VAL A 270 5.67 21.30 6.57
C VAL A 270 5.59 22.83 6.68
N ASP A 271 4.81 23.48 5.81
CA ASP A 271 4.56 24.93 5.87
C ASP A 271 3.59 25.34 7.01
N GLY A 272 3.05 24.37 7.77
CA GLY A 272 2.10 24.62 8.85
C GLY A 272 0.70 25.04 8.41
N GLN A 273 0.36 24.86 7.13
CA GLN A 273 -0.98 25.20 6.60
C GLN A 273 -2.05 24.19 7.06
N VAL A 274 -1.64 22.94 7.28
CA VAL A 274 -2.49 21.86 7.78
C VAL A 274 -1.86 21.17 8.98
N SER A 275 -2.70 20.63 9.84
CA SER A 275 -2.29 19.95 11.07
C SER A 275 -2.65 18.47 11.10
N ILE A 276 -3.45 18.02 10.16
CA ILE A 276 -3.69 16.60 9.83
C ILE A 276 -3.63 16.45 8.32
N THR A 277 -2.91 15.43 7.86
CA THR A 277 -2.96 14.99 6.46
C THR A 277 -2.89 13.48 6.37
N ASN A 278 -3.43 12.90 5.30
CA ASN A 278 -3.16 11.51 4.93
C ASN A 278 -1.85 11.46 4.14
N ASN A 279 -0.86 10.73 4.62
CA ASN A 279 0.44 10.68 3.96
C ASN A 279 1.30 9.50 4.45
N GLY A 280 2.35 9.22 3.70
CA GLY A 280 3.43 8.34 4.10
C GLY A 280 4.39 8.99 5.10
N ILE A 281 5.44 8.25 5.48
CA ILE A 281 6.48 8.73 6.40
C ILE A 281 7.34 9.87 5.80
N SER A 282 7.14 10.20 4.54
CA SER A 282 7.88 11.25 3.82
C SER A 282 7.74 12.64 4.45
N VAL A 283 6.60 12.95 5.07
CA VAL A 283 6.42 14.20 5.85
C VAL A 283 7.37 14.22 7.03
N TYR A 284 7.40 13.13 7.82
CA TYR A 284 8.31 13.00 8.95
C TYR A 284 9.78 13.08 8.51
N TYR A 285 10.12 12.39 7.41
CA TYR A 285 11.47 12.47 6.83
C TYR A 285 11.85 13.90 6.46
N SER A 286 10.97 14.64 5.79
CA SER A 286 11.22 16.03 5.37
C SER A 286 11.50 16.94 6.57
N VAL A 287 10.74 16.77 7.65
CA VAL A 287 10.98 17.53 8.91
C VAL A 287 12.29 17.10 9.58
N LYS A 288 12.54 15.79 9.67
CA LYS A 288 13.74 15.22 10.31
C LYS A 288 15.03 15.66 9.63
N THR A 289 15.03 15.79 8.32
CA THR A 289 16.21 16.15 7.50
C THR A 289 16.28 17.63 7.13
N SER A 290 15.29 18.44 7.51
CA SER A 290 15.27 19.88 7.23
C SER A 290 16.50 20.57 7.80
N THR A 291 17.00 21.57 7.11
CA THR A 291 18.03 22.51 7.61
C THR A 291 17.41 23.71 8.34
N ASP A 292 16.11 23.94 8.18
CA ASP A 292 15.36 24.99 8.86
C ASP A 292 15.06 24.56 10.30
N ALA A 293 15.54 25.37 11.28
CA ALA A 293 15.36 25.11 12.70
C ALA A 293 13.87 25.08 13.10
N LYS A 294 13.05 25.98 12.55
CA LYS A 294 11.61 26.05 12.85
C LYS A 294 10.89 24.79 12.35
N VAL A 295 11.26 24.29 11.18
CA VAL A 295 10.72 23.03 10.66
C VAL A 295 11.13 21.87 11.58
N LYS A 296 12.38 21.82 12.02
CA LYS A 296 12.86 20.78 12.94
C LYS A 296 12.15 20.77 14.31
N GLU A 297 11.70 21.90 14.82
CA GLU A 297 10.91 21.97 16.05
C GLU A 297 9.62 21.14 16.00
N MET A 298 9.06 20.95 14.79
CA MET A 298 7.88 20.10 14.61
C MET A 298 8.14 18.61 14.82
N LEU A 299 9.40 18.15 14.79
CA LEU A 299 9.75 16.73 14.78
C LEU A 299 9.16 15.95 15.97
N ALA A 300 9.25 16.52 17.17
CA ALA A 300 8.69 15.90 18.37
C ALA A 300 7.15 15.87 18.35
N ASP A 301 6.55 16.87 17.72
CA ASP A 301 5.10 17.07 17.67
C ASP A 301 4.38 16.33 16.53
N ILE A 302 5.11 15.61 15.68
CA ILE A 302 4.51 14.77 14.66
C ILE A 302 4.04 13.44 15.27
N GLY A 303 2.77 13.12 15.09
CA GLY A 303 2.16 11.83 15.37
C GLY A 303 1.75 11.09 14.09
N HIS A 304 1.73 9.77 14.16
CA HIS A 304 1.21 8.91 13.11
C HIS A 304 0.09 8.06 13.70
N ALA A 305 -1.08 8.08 13.08
CA ALA A 305 -2.23 7.30 13.52
C ALA A 305 -2.74 6.43 12.37
N ASN A 306 -3.04 5.17 12.69
CA ASN A 306 -3.71 4.27 11.75
C ASN A 306 -5.11 4.81 11.40
N TYR A 307 -5.65 4.35 10.29
CA TYR A 307 -6.97 4.75 9.85
C TYR A 307 -8.05 4.36 10.88
N PRO A 308 -8.98 5.27 11.21
CA PRO A 308 -10.13 4.96 12.04
C PRO A 308 -10.96 3.80 11.50
N ILE A 309 -11.45 2.97 12.39
CA ILE A 309 -12.29 1.83 12.06
C ILE A 309 -13.72 2.30 11.85
N GLY A 310 -14.33 1.88 10.75
CA GLY A 310 -15.72 2.17 10.44
C GLY A 310 -16.69 1.03 10.77
N ALA A 311 -17.84 1.04 10.11
CA ALA A 311 -18.94 0.09 10.31
C ALA A 311 -18.55 -1.37 10.08
N THR A 312 -17.49 -1.63 9.33
CA THR A 312 -16.98 -3.00 9.09
C THR A 312 -16.34 -3.64 10.32
N GLY A 313 -15.98 -2.85 11.34
CA GLY A 313 -15.34 -3.33 12.57
C GLY A 313 -13.89 -3.82 12.40
N LYS A 314 -13.27 -3.58 11.24
CA LYS A 314 -11.91 -4.00 10.91
C LYS A 314 -11.18 -2.94 10.07
N PRO A 315 -9.83 -2.97 10.00
CA PRO A 315 -9.07 -2.11 9.10
C PRO A 315 -9.53 -2.27 7.65
N THR A 316 -9.59 -1.16 6.92
CA THR A 316 -9.95 -1.09 5.50
C THR A 316 -8.95 -0.20 4.78
N GLU A 317 -7.69 -0.66 4.69
CA GLU A 317 -6.56 0.15 4.27
C GLU A 317 -6.19 -0.09 2.81
N LEU A 318 -5.97 0.98 2.06
CA LEU A 318 -5.28 0.95 0.78
C LEU A 318 -4.02 1.81 0.89
N HIS A 319 -2.89 1.26 0.46
CA HIS A 319 -1.62 1.96 0.38
C HIS A 319 -1.07 1.88 -1.04
N LEU A 320 -0.23 2.83 -1.45
CA LEU A 320 0.35 2.78 -2.79
C LEU A 320 1.29 1.59 -2.91
N PHE A 321 0.77 0.51 -3.46
CA PHE A 321 1.51 -0.72 -3.68
C PHE A 321 2.43 -0.59 -4.88
N THR A 322 3.66 -1.05 -4.74
CA THR A 322 4.68 -1.01 -5.79
C THR A 322 5.16 -2.40 -6.15
N GLN A 323 5.40 -2.64 -7.43
CA GLN A 323 5.94 -3.91 -7.91
C GLN A 323 6.75 -3.75 -9.19
N ALA A 324 7.74 -4.61 -9.35
CA ALA A 324 8.56 -4.71 -10.54
C ALA A 324 7.92 -5.63 -11.57
N PHE A 325 7.87 -5.23 -12.82
CA PHE A 325 7.48 -6.09 -13.94
C PHE A 325 8.36 -5.82 -15.15
N ALA A 326 8.60 -6.83 -15.96
CA ALA A 326 9.52 -6.78 -17.09
C ALA A 326 8.82 -7.20 -18.39
N PHE A 327 9.21 -6.59 -19.50
CA PHE A 327 8.55 -6.75 -20.78
C PHE A 327 9.20 -7.84 -21.64
N LYS A 328 8.39 -8.57 -22.40
CA LYS A 328 8.85 -9.59 -23.37
C LYS A 328 9.67 -9.01 -24.52
N TYR A 329 9.58 -7.72 -24.83
CA TYR A 329 10.40 -7.08 -25.84
C TYR A 329 11.84 -6.86 -25.39
N SER A 330 12.14 -6.97 -24.08
CA SER A 330 13.50 -6.88 -23.58
C SER A 330 14.39 -7.94 -24.24
N LYS A 331 15.59 -7.54 -24.66
CA LYS A 331 16.61 -8.44 -25.18
C LYS A 331 17.37 -9.17 -24.05
N PHE A 332 17.14 -8.78 -22.79
CA PHE A 332 17.89 -9.21 -21.64
C PHE A 332 16.97 -9.69 -20.48
N PRO A 333 16.09 -10.68 -20.74
CA PRO A 333 15.12 -11.13 -19.73
C PRO A 333 15.78 -11.72 -18.48
N ASN A 334 16.92 -12.43 -18.61
CA ASN A 334 17.61 -12.98 -17.45
C ASN A 334 18.31 -11.90 -16.63
N ALA A 335 18.88 -10.87 -17.27
CA ALA A 335 19.45 -9.72 -16.58
C ALA A 335 18.37 -8.94 -15.82
N ALA A 336 17.17 -8.73 -16.42
CA ALA A 336 16.04 -8.09 -15.76
C ALA A 336 15.59 -8.90 -14.52
N LYS A 337 15.42 -10.21 -14.66
CA LYS A 337 15.11 -11.12 -13.55
C LYS A 337 16.16 -11.07 -12.44
N ALA A 338 17.44 -11.13 -12.82
CA ALA A 338 18.56 -11.11 -11.87
C ALA A 338 18.60 -9.79 -11.10
N TYR A 339 18.32 -8.65 -11.76
CA TYR A 339 18.25 -7.35 -11.12
C TYR A 339 17.11 -7.26 -10.11
N ILE A 340 15.90 -7.69 -10.48
CA ILE A 340 14.75 -7.71 -9.57
C ILE A 340 15.06 -8.58 -8.34
N ALA A 341 15.55 -9.80 -8.55
CA ALA A 341 15.89 -10.71 -7.46
C ALA A 341 16.97 -10.12 -6.54
N PHE A 342 18.02 -9.54 -7.11
CA PHE A 342 19.11 -8.92 -6.36
C PHE A 342 18.61 -7.79 -5.44
N MET A 343 17.73 -6.92 -5.94
CA MET A 343 17.18 -5.82 -5.16
C MET A 343 16.29 -6.29 -4.00
N MET A 344 15.72 -7.50 -4.11
CA MET A 344 14.85 -8.08 -3.08
C MET A 344 15.60 -8.97 -2.08
N GLU A 345 16.91 -9.22 -2.29
CA GLU A 345 17.73 -9.95 -1.32
C GLU A 345 17.95 -9.14 -0.04
N LYS A 346 18.05 -9.83 1.10
CA LYS A 346 18.15 -9.22 2.43
C LYS A 346 19.27 -8.18 2.53
N GLU A 347 20.43 -8.50 1.95
CA GLU A 347 21.63 -7.66 1.98
C GLU A 347 21.46 -6.33 1.23
N GLN A 348 20.49 -6.23 0.33
CA GLN A 348 20.15 -5.03 -0.43
C GLN A 348 18.87 -4.39 0.13
N TYR A 349 17.85 -5.20 0.40
CA TYR A 349 16.53 -4.72 0.76
C TYR A 349 16.48 -4.08 2.15
N GLU A 350 17.03 -4.74 3.19
CA GLU A 350 16.99 -4.18 4.55
C GLU A 350 17.78 -2.87 4.69
N PRO A 351 19.03 -2.75 4.18
CA PRO A 351 19.74 -1.46 4.24
C PRO A 351 19.04 -0.35 3.44
N TRP A 352 18.44 -0.69 2.28
CA TRP A 352 17.64 0.26 1.52
C TRP A 352 16.42 0.73 2.33
N GLN A 353 15.69 -0.19 2.95
CA GLN A 353 14.53 0.13 3.79
C GLN A 353 14.92 0.99 5.00
N GLN A 354 16.08 0.74 5.60
CA GLN A 354 16.62 1.56 6.70
C GLN A 354 17.00 2.97 6.23
N ALA A 355 17.72 3.09 5.11
CA ALA A 355 18.09 4.38 4.53
C ALA A 355 16.86 5.22 4.15
N ALA A 356 15.80 4.55 3.71
CA ALA A 356 14.51 5.15 3.38
C ALA A 356 13.59 5.34 4.58
N ILE A 357 14.07 5.10 5.82
CA ILE A 357 13.28 5.18 7.07
C ILE A 357 11.96 4.40 7.07
N GLY A 358 11.92 3.25 6.36
CA GLY A 358 10.71 2.45 6.24
C GLY A 358 9.67 3.00 5.25
N TYR A 359 10.09 3.87 4.31
CA TYR A 359 9.21 4.50 3.32
C TYR A 359 8.38 3.49 2.52
N ILE A 360 8.97 2.36 2.15
CA ILE A 360 8.26 1.23 1.57
C ILE A 360 8.16 0.12 2.62
N THR A 361 6.94 -0.20 3.02
CA THR A 361 6.64 -1.35 3.87
C THR A 361 6.80 -2.63 3.07
N HIS A 362 7.48 -3.60 3.65
CA HIS A 362 7.89 -4.84 2.99
C HIS A 362 6.73 -5.79 2.65
N PRO A 363 6.87 -6.58 1.56
CA PRO A 363 5.86 -7.55 1.15
C PRO A 363 6.14 -8.99 1.62
N LEU A 364 7.36 -9.25 2.15
CA LEU A 364 7.84 -10.56 2.60
C LEU A 364 7.91 -10.60 4.12
N LYS A 365 7.41 -11.68 4.72
CA LYS A 365 7.25 -11.81 6.18
C LYS A 365 8.54 -11.75 6.97
N ALA A 366 9.66 -12.21 6.40
CA ALA A 366 10.95 -12.17 7.09
C ALA A 366 11.42 -10.74 7.42
N TYR A 367 10.98 -9.74 6.68
CA TYR A 367 11.37 -8.34 6.88
C TYR A 367 10.57 -7.60 7.97
N ASP A 368 9.62 -8.28 8.62
CA ASP A 368 8.97 -7.80 9.87
C ASP A 368 10.00 -7.49 10.96
N SER A 369 11.11 -8.24 10.98
CA SER A 369 12.17 -8.11 11.97
C SER A 369 13.19 -7.02 11.68
N ASN A 370 13.04 -6.26 10.59
CA ASN A 370 13.96 -5.17 10.29
C ASN A 370 13.93 -4.13 11.43
N PRO A 371 15.09 -3.78 12.02
CA PRO A 371 15.17 -2.82 13.13
C PRO A 371 14.54 -1.47 12.85
N ILE A 372 14.38 -1.08 11.59
CA ILE A 372 13.74 0.18 11.21
C ILE A 372 12.35 0.36 11.85
N TRP A 373 11.64 -0.71 12.09
CA TRP A 373 10.28 -0.66 12.66
C TRP A 373 10.23 -0.39 14.16
N THR A 374 11.38 -0.50 14.85
CA THR A 374 11.45 -0.35 16.31
C THR A 374 12.45 0.69 16.77
N VAL A 375 13.38 1.12 15.92
CA VAL A 375 14.41 2.12 16.27
C VAL A 375 13.81 3.49 16.60
N ASP A 376 12.66 3.80 16.00
CA ASP A 376 11.90 5.01 16.26
C ASP A 376 10.40 4.64 16.33
N PRO A 377 9.70 4.90 17.45
CA PRO A 377 8.27 4.60 17.59
C PRO A 377 7.39 5.21 16.48
N LYS A 378 7.86 6.29 15.85
CA LYS A 378 7.17 6.96 14.74
C LYS A 378 7.18 6.13 13.44
N HIS A 379 8.06 5.15 13.32
CA HIS A 379 8.10 4.22 12.20
C HIS A 379 7.12 3.03 12.36
N THR A 380 6.84 2.66 13.62
CA THR A 380 6.05 1.46 13.95
C THR A 380 4.67 1.39 13.28
N PRO A 381 3.89 2.49 13.16
CA PRO A 381 2.58 2.46 12.51
C PRO A 381 2.62 2.00 11.04
N TYR A 382 3.76 2.19 10.38
CA TYR A 382 3.93 1.83 8.95
C TYR A 382 4.28 0.35 8.72
N ARG A 383 4.81 -0.35 9.74
CA ARG A 383 5.24 -1.76 9.61
C ARG A 383 4.15 -2.68 9.06
N ASP A 384 2.94 -2.50 9.52
CA ASP A 384 1.84 -3.41 9.24
C ASP A 384 0.98 -2.99 8.04
N CYS A 385 1.35 -1.91 7.32
CA CYS A 385 0.57 -1.41 6.19
C CYS A 385 0.30 -2.47 5.11
N VAL A 386 1.31 -3.22 4.67
CA VAL A 386 1.10 -4.29 3.67
C VAL A 386 0.31 -5.47 4.26
N ARG A 387 0.49 -5.76 5.55
CA ARG A 387 -0.25 -6.83 6.24
C ARG A 387 -1.74 -6.52 6.31
N ASN A 388 -2.10 -5.26 6.60
CA ASN A 388 -3.48 -4.80 6.77
C ASN A 388 -4.15 -4.40 5.46
N MET A 389 -3.36 -4.24 4.41
CA MET A 389 -3.82 -3.74 3.12
C MET A 389 -4.83 -4.67 2.46
N THR A 390 -5.87 -4.08 1.92
CA THR A 390 -6.83 -4.73 1.04
C THR A 390 -6.55 -4.30 -0.40
N ALA A 391 -6.65 -5.23 -1.36
CA ALA A 391 -6.51 -4.87 -2.77
C ALA A 391 -7.66 -3.95 -3.21
N HIS A 392 -7.39 -2.98 -4.10
CA HIS A 392 -8.41 -1.99 -4.50
C HIS A 392 -9.63 -2.59 -5.21
N SER A 393 -9.49 -3.80 -5.76
CA SER A 393 -10.63 -4.59 -6.29
C SER A 393 -11.28 -5.48 -5.23
N HIS A 394 -11.09 -5.19 -3.97
CA HIS A 394 -11.60 -6.01 -2.87
C HIS A 394 -13.08 -6.36 -3.09
N ALA A 395 -13.44 -7.61 -2.80
CA ALA A 395 -14.62 -8.36 -3.16
C ALA A 395 -14.62 -8.92 -4.61
N GLY A 396 -14.04 -8.25 -5.59
CA GLY A 396 -13.88 -8.78 -6.95
C GLY A 396 -12.47 -9.32 -7.22
N THR A 397 -12.11 -9.42 -8.48
CA THR A 397 -10.81 -9.92 -8.95
C THR A 397 -9.96 -8.81 -9.57
N LEU A 398 -8.63 -8.90 -9.41
CA LEU A 398 -7.72 -8.06 -10.17
C LEU A 398 -7.64 -8.50 -11.64
N GLY A 399 -7.58 -7.51 -12.53
CA GLY A 399 -7.47 -7.73 -13.95
C GLY A 399 -7.45 -6.41 -14.72
N TYR A 400 -7.70 -6.49 -16.03
CA TYR A 400 -7.75 -5.30 -16.87
C TYR A 400 -8.78 -4.27 -16.36
N ALA A 401 -9.98 -4.74 -15.96
CA ALA A 401 -11.06 -3.84 -15.52
C ALA A 401 -10.70 -3.08 -14.24
N SER A 402 -10.17 -3.76 -13.22
CA SER A 402 -9.77 -3.13 -11.96
C SER A 402 -8.62 -2.14 -12.17
N ALA A 403 -7.62 -2.52 -12.96
CA ALA A 403 -6.47 -1.68 -13.27
C ALA A 403 -6.88 -0.41 -14.04
N ALA A 404 -7.78 -0.56 -15.03
CA ALA A 404 -8.29 0.57 -15.81
C ALA A 404 -9.18 1.51 -14.95
N ALA A 405 -10.04 0.95 -14.10
CA ALA A 405 -10.88 1.73 -13.18
C ALA A 405 -10.05 2.54 -12.18
N MET A 406 -8.94 1.94 -11.68
CA MET A 406 -7.99 2.62 -10.80
C MET A 406 -7.22 3.72 -11.55
N ALA A 407 -6.76 3.45 -12.77
CA ALA A 407 -6.07 4.42 -13.62
C ALA A 407 -6.96 5.61 -14.01
N ASP A 408 -8.27 5.39 -14.12
CA ASP A 408 -9.28 6.43 -14.41
C ASP A 408 -9.73 7.20 -13.14
N PHE A 409 -9.15 6.93 -11.97
CA PHE A 409 -9.46 7.60 -10.70
C PHE A 409 -10.96 7.66 -10.37
N ILE A 410 -11.73 6.61 -10.68
CA ILE A 410 -13.19 6.61 -10.51
C ILE A 410 -13.60 6.92 -9.07
N MET A 411 -12.97 6.26 -8.09
CA MET A 411 -13.26 6.48 -6.66
C MET A 411 -12.91 7.89 -6.20
N VAL A 412 -11.73 8.38 -6.57
CA VAL A 412 -11.24 9.72 -6.18
C VAL A 412 -12.16 10.80 -6.74
N ASN A 413 -12.51 10.70 -8.03
CA ASN A 413 -13.39 11.68 -8.67
C ASN A 413 -14.81 11.64 -8.07
N MET A 414 -15.34 10.46 -7.74
CA MET A 414 -16.64 10.32 -7.08
C MET A 414 -16.68 11.07 -5.72
N VAL A 415 -15.65 10.85 -4.90
CA VAL A 415 -15.54 11.51 -3.59
C VAL A 415 -15.31 13.03 -3.77
N ALA A 416 -14.46 13.45 -4.70
CA ALA A 416 -14.21 14.87 -4.98
C ALA A 416 -15.47 15.62 -5.44
N GLU A 417 -16.29 15.00 -6.30
CA GLU A 417 -17.55 15.58 -6.78
C GLU A 417 -18.59 15.75 -5.65
N ALA A 418 -18.74 14.74 -4.82
CA ALA A 418 -19.65 14.80 -3.67
C ALA A 418 -19.14 15.77 -2.59
N ALA A 419 -17.84 15.71 -2.25
CA ALA A 419 -17.22 16.55 -1.22
C ALA A 419 -17.29 18.04 -1.57
N SER A 420 -17.02 18.40 -2.84
CA SER A 420 -17.09 19.79 -3.32
C SER A 420 -18.53 20.31 -3.49
N GLY A 421 -19.52 19.41 -3.49
CA GLY A 421 -20.90 19.77 -3.79
C GLY A 421 -21.19 20.02 -5.27
N SER A 422 -20.22 19.70 -6.18
CA SER A 422 -20.46 19.77 -7.63
C SER A 422 -21.49 18.74 -8.10
N LYS A 423 -21.68 17.68 -7.30
CA LYS A 423 -22.76 16.70 -7.40
C LYS A 423 -23.28 16.33 -6.03
N THR A 424 -24.53 15.93 -5.97
CA THR A 424 -25.04 15.25 -4.77
C THR A 424 -24.34 13.91 -4.58
N PRO A 425 -24.26 13.35 -3.37
CA PRO A 425 -23.71 12.01 -3.12
C PRO A 425 -24.30 10.95 -4.06
N LYS A 426 -25.61 10.98 -4.29
CA LYS A 426 -26.29 10.05 -5.20
C LYS A 426 -25.82 10.22 -6.65
N GLU A 427 -25.82 11.44 -7.18
CA GLU A 427 -25.37 11.71 -8.56
C GLU A 427 -23.90 11.35 -8.78
N ALA A 428 -23.04 11.58 -7.76
CA ALA A 428 -21.63 11.19 -7.82
C ALA A 428 -21.48 9.66 -7.88
N ALA A 429 -22.22 8.91 -7.06
CA ALA A 429 -22.26 7.46 -7.08
C ALA A 429 -22.80 6.90 -8.40
N GLU A 430 -23.89 7.43 -8.95
CA GLU A 430 -24.45 7.04 -10.26
C GLU A 430 -23.46 7.31 -11.41
N ARG A 431 -22.72 8.41 -11.35
CA ARG A 431 -21.69 8.70 -12.34
C ARG A 431 -20.51 7.72 -12.24
N ALA A 432 -20.07 7.42 -11.03
CA ALA A 432 -19.01 6.45 -10.79
C ALA A 432 -19.40 5.06 -11.30
N GLU A 433 -20.63 4.62 -11.04
CA GLU A 433 -21.19 3.37 -11.57
C GLU A 433 -21.12 3.32 -13.10
N LYS A 434 -21.64 4.34 -13.78
CA LYS A 434 -21.59 4.41 -15.26
C LYS A 434 -20.17 4.39 -15.81
N ARG A 435 -19.20 5.01 -15.11
CA ARG A 435 -17.79 4.96 -15.49
C ARG A 435 -17.20 3.57 -15.28
N ALA A 436 -17.45 2.94 -14.12
CA ALA A 436 -16.97 1.61 -13.81
C ALA A 436 -17.52 0.55 -14.78
N GLN A 437 -18.78 0.63 -15.17
CA GLN A 437 -19.42 -0.26 -16.15
C GLN A 437 -18.76 -0.24 -17.55
N ARG A 438 -17.95 0.77 -17.88
CA ARG A 438 -17.18 0.78 -19.13
C ARG A 438 -16.06 -0.26 -19.12
N TYR A 439 -15.53 -0.57 -17.95
CA TYR A 439 -14.43 -1.49 -17.74
C TYR A 439 -14.91 -2.89 -17.32
N TYR A 440 -15.88 -2.94 -16.39
CA TYR A 440 -16.50 -4.17 -15.90
C TYR A 440 -17.70 -4.52 -16.78
N LYS A 441 -17.43 -4.86 -18.04
CA LYS A 441 -18.46 -5.41 -18.93
C LYS A 441 -18.61 -6.89 -18.59
N VAL A 442 -19.77 -7.25 -18.09
CA VAL A 442 -20.20 -8.63 -17.88
C VAL A 442 -20.72 -9.20 -19.21
#